data_8c1c8baccd9c5bad35ff78d9004ea472
#
_entry.id   8c1c8baccd9c5bad35ff78d9004ea472
#
_cell.length_a   1.000
_cell.length_b   1.000
_cell.length_c   1.000
_cell.angle_alpha   90.00
_cell.angle_beta   90.00
_cell.angle_gamma   90.00
#
_symmetry.space_group_name_H-M   'P 1'
#
loop_
_entity.id
_entity.type
_entity.pdbx_description
1 polymer ?
#
loop_
_entity_poly.entity_id
_entity_poly.type
_entity_poly.pdbx_seq_one_letter_code
_entity_poly.pdbx_strand_id
1 'polypeptide(L)'
;MRVKELEEENASLRAVIILKDAKIAQFESKVKELTERLNKNSSNSHEPPSSDGYGKKPAFPKSKGGKQGGQDGHKGGTLLMESNPDVTQPLIPLVCDCGHDISNEPLIVGEQRQVHDIPRPKKEVVAFQQYNVQCPCCGKVNKGQFPAGVNSAVQYGTRIRTLSVLLNTDYKIPVKKISSLLGDLYGITPNEGSIMSNNRRCYEILEPVEHRIKEEIKSSAVAHSDETGVRVEGKLHWLHTTSTLMYTYFYIHAKRGSDAITDACSIIADYPGRLIHDCYESYFKLTKAKHGLCGAHLLRELASQIDDKKAWAQLMSEMLLELLKQAKIDINQNIKNRVFIEKQYDIIISDGKKEEPPPQKSGKRGKYKRSKGLNLLERLEKHKESVLAHAFDPIIPFTNNLAERDLRPSKIKMKVSNTFRSIEGANHHARLAGFTSTLRKQNINVFSTIMDVFDGKEITFAQ
;
A
#
# COMPACT_ATOMS: atom_id res chain seq x y z
N MET A 1 14.46 -20.54 -77.19
CA MET A 1 13.52 -21.22 -76.23
C MET A 1 14.12 -21.33 -74.83
N ARG A 2 15.24 -22.04 -74.64
CA ARG A 2 15.82 -22.35 -73.31
C ARG A 2 16.21 -21.13 -72.42
N VAL A 3 16.62 -19.99 -73.04
CA VAL A 3 16.95 -18.76 -72.31
C VAL A 3 15.69 -18.10 -71.74
N LYS A 4 14.59 -18.02 -72.45
CA LYS A 4 13.31 -17.47 -71.98
C LYS A 4 12.70 -18.29 -70.84
N GLU A 5 12.78 -19.64 -70.95
CA GLU A 5 12.31 -20.54 -69.89
C GLU A 5 13.10 -20.36 -68.62
N LEU A 6 14.43 -20.17 -68.66
CA LEU A 6 15.28 -19.86 -67.51
C LEU A 6 15.03 -18.45 -66.90
N GLU A 7 14.69 -17.47 -67.72
CA GLU A 7 14.32 -16.15 -67.27
C GLU A 7 12.97 -16.16 -66.53
N GLU A 8 11.99 -16.92 -67.04
CA GLU A 8 10.68 -17.10 -66.35
C GLU A 8 10.82 -17.90 -65.04
N GLU A 9 11.65 -18.94 -65.01
CA GLU A 9 11.94 -19.70 -63.80
C GLU A 9 12.68 -18.86 -62.77
N ASN A 10 13.65 -18.02 -63.15
CA ASN A 10 14.33 -17.08 -62.28
C ASN A 10 13.39 -16.00 -61.75
N ALA A 11 12.46 -15.49 -62.53
CA ALA A 11 11.45 -14.54 -62.07
C ALA A 11 10.51 -15.17 -61.03
N SER A 12 10.09 -16.42 -61.27
CA SER A 12 9.26 -17.19 -60.31
C SER A 12 10.01 -17.47 -59.01
N LEU A 13 11.29 -17.89 -59.06
CA LEU A 13 12.12 -18.10 -57.88
C LEU A 13 12.33 -16.81 -57.06
N ARG A 14 12.57 -15.69 -57.74
CA ARG A 14 12.67 -14.38 -57.06
C ARG A 14 11.38 -13.99 -56.35
N ALA A 15 10.20 -14.24 -56.97
CA ALA A 15 8.91 -13.98 -56.31
C ALA A 15 8.71 -14.87 -55.08
N VAL A 16 9.12 -16.15 -55.13
CA VAL A 16 9.08 -17.07 -53.98
C VAL A 16 10.04 -16.62 -52.87
N ILE A 17 11.24 -16.14 -53.20
CA ILE A 17 12.19 -15.59 -52.21
C ILE A 17 11.59 -14.38 -51.51
N ILE A 18 11.03 -13.42 -52.22
CA ILE A 18 10.38 -12.24 -51.67
C ILE A 18 9.24 -12.63 -50.68
N LEU A 19 8.44 -13.62 -51.06
CA LEU A 19 7.38 -14.15 -50.18
C LEU A 19 7.92 -14.86 -48.94
N LYS A 20 9.01 -15.59 -49.07
CA LYS A 20 9.68 -16.24 -47.92
C LYS A 20 10.32 -15.23 -47.00
N ASP A 21 10.99 -14.21 -47.52
CA ASP A 21 11.59 -13.13 -46.69
C ASP A 21 10.55 -12.35 -45.93
N ALA A 22 9.40 -12.06 -46.56
CA ALA A 22 8.26 -11.44 -45.86
C ALA A 22 7.70 -12.32 -44.71
N LYS A 23 7.63 -13.66 -44.92
CA LYS A 23 7.24 -14.61 -43.86
C LYS A 23 8.28 -14.70 -42.75
N ILE A 24 9.57 -14.74 -43.08
CA ILE A 24 10.66 -14.74 -42.09
C ILE A 24 10.58 -13.49 -41.23
N ALA A 25 10.47 -12.30 -41.80
CA ALA A 25 10.32 -11.04 -41.08
C ALA A 25 9.07 -11.04 -40.15
N GLN A 26 7.97 -11.66 -40.59
CA GLN A 26 6.78 -11.83 -39.75
C GLN A 26 7.03 -12.77 -38.56
N PHE A 27 7.75 -13.89 -38.79
CA PHE A 27 8.09 -14.82 -37.71
C PHE A 27 9.10 -14.21 -36.73
N GLU A 28 10.12 -13.50 -37.21
CA GLU A 28 11.09 -12.78 -36.37
C GLU A 28 10.39 -11.76 -35.47
N SER A 29 9.44 -10.99 -36.02
CA SER A 29 8.62 -10.06 -35.24
C SER A 29 7.79 -10.79 -34.18
N LYS A 30 7.22 -11.95 -34.52
CA LYS A 30 6.43 -12.77 -33.60
C LYS A 30 7.28 -13.38 -32.48
N VAL A 31 8.45 -13.92 -32.84
CA VAL A 31 9.43 -14.46 -31.88
C VAL A 31 9.88 -13.35 -30.91
N LYS A 32 10.21 -12.18 -31.44
CA LYS A 32 10.56 -11.02 -30.59
C LYS A 32 9.44 -10.66 -29.63
N GLU A 33 8.19 -10.58 -30.10
CA GLU A 33 7.01 -10.30 -29.24
C GLU A 33 6.84 -11.36 -28.14
N LEU A 34 6.99 -12.65 -28.49
CA LEU A 34 6.87 -13.74 -27.52
C LEU A 34 8.01 -13.74 -26.51
N THR A 35 9.24 -13.46 -26.95
CA THR A 35 10.41 -13.34 -26.07
C THR A 35 10.26 -12.18 -25.09
N GLU A 36 9.78 -11.03 -25.57
CA GLU A 36 9.47 -9.88 -24.70
C GLU A 36 8.41 -10.23 -23.66
N ARG A 37 7.38 -11.00 -24.02
CA ARG A 37 6.34 -11.47 -23.08
C ARG A 37 6.89 -12.42 -22.04
N LEU A 38 7.79 -13.34 -22.42
CA LEU A 38 8.42 -14.30 -21.51
C LEU A 38 9.40 -13.61 -20.54
N ASN A 39 10.10 -12.59 -21.01
CA ASN A 39 11.08 -11.85 -20.20
C ASN A 39 10.44 -10.79 -19.30
N LYS A 40 9.13 -10.49 -19.46
CA LYS A 40 8.41 -9.57 -18.61
C LYS A 40 8.36 -10.05 -17.18
N ASN A 41 8.72 -9.16 -16.24
CA ASN A 41 8.65 -9.40 -14.80
C ASN A 41 8.48 -8.06 -14.07
N SER A 42 8.35 -8.10 -12.74
CA SER A 42 8.14 -6.92 -11.92
C SER A 42 9.31 -5.93 -11.89
N SER A 43 10.49 -6.29 -12.40
CA SER A 43 11.66 -5.41 -12.45
C SER A 43 11.76 -4.60 -13.75
N ASN A 44 11.14 -5.08 -14.83
CA ASN A 44 11.19 -4.46 -16.16
C ASN A 44 9.80 -4.17 -16.75
N SER A 45 8.76 -4.19 -15.93
CA SER A 45 7.38 -3.89 -16.34
C SER A 45 6.57 -3.30 -15.18
N HIS A 46 5.33 -2.87 -15.46
CA HIS A 46 4.36 -2.44 -14.43
C HIS A 46 3.68 -3.61 -13.70
N GLU A 47 4.04 -4.85 -14.01
CA GLU A 47 3.46 -5.98 -13.33
C GLU A 47 3.88 -6.03 -11.85
N PRO A 48 2.96 -6.33 -10.94
CA PRO A 48 3.30 -6.39 -9.53
C PRO A 48 4.20 -7.59 -9.24
N PRO A 49 5.08 -7.55 -8.21
CA PRO A 49 5.94 -8.69 -7.83
C PRO A 49 5.20 -10.01 -7.62
N SER A 50 3.90 -9.95 -7.36
CA SER A 50 3.05 -11.14 -7.20
C SER A 50 2.76 -11.89 -8.52
N SER A 51 2.99 -11.28 -9.67
CA SER A 51 2.85 -11.92 -11.00
C SER A 51 4.08 -12.73 -11.40
N ASP A 52 5.24 -12.53 -10.75
CA ASP A 52 6.49 -13.22 -11.09
C ASP A 52 6.51 -14.72 -10.74
N GLY A 53 5.53 -15.21 -9.97
CA GLY A 53 5.47 -16.61 -9.51
C GLY A 53 6.54 -16.94 -8.46
N TYR A 54 6.49 -18.16 -7.91
CA TYR A 54 7.39 -18.58 -6.82
C TYR A 54 8.81 -18.94 -7.28
N GLY A 55 9.05 -19.11 -8.57
CA GLY A 55 10.33 -19.57 -9.13
C GLY A 55 11.30 -18.49 -9.56
N LYS A 56 10.89 -17.22 -9.62
CA LYS A 56 11.76 -16.12 -10.05
C LYS A 56 12.54 -15.54 -8.88
N LYS A 57 13.85 -15.40 -9.06
CA LYS A 57 14.73 -14.70 -8.11
C LYS A 57 14.27 -13.25 -8.00
N PRO A 58 14.28 -12.63 -6.78
CA PRO A 58 13.94 -11.21 -6.63
C PRO A 58 14.86 -10.37 -7.53
N ALA A 59 14.26 -9.38 -8.18
CA ALA A 59 14.90 -8.51 -9.18
C ALA A 59 16.08 -7.68 -8.65
N PHE A 60 16.17 -7.51 -7.34
CA PHE A 60 17.34 -6.93 -6.71
C PHE A 60 18.19 -8.07 -6.12
N PRO A 61 19.39 -8.35 -6.66
CA PRO A 61 20.31 -9.22 -6.00
C PRO A 61 20.53 -8.66 -4.60
N LYS A 62 20.30 -9.47 -3.57
CA LYS A 62 20.78 -9.12 -2.22
C LYS A 62 22.25 -8.74 -2.37
N SER A 63 22.65 -7.59 -1.85
CA SER A 63 24.04 -7.15 -1.89
C SER A 63 24.93 -8.34 -1.53
N LYS A 64 25.80 -8.74 -2.46
CA LYS A 64 26.75 -9.83 -2.20
C LYS A 64 27.64 -9.34 -1.08
N GLY A 65 27.50 -9.90 0.12
CA GLY A 65 28.45 -9.64 1.22
C GLY A 65 27.86 -9.40 2.60
N GLY A 66 26.55 -9.30 2.79
CA GLY A 66 25.98 -9.23 4.14
C GLY A 66 25.94 -10.61 4.81
N LYS A 67 26.58 -10.76 5.97
CA LYS A 67 26.39 -11.94 6.83
C LYS A 67 24.91 -12.06 7.19
N GLN A 68 24.40 -13.30 7.33
CA GLN A 68 23.05 -13.50 7.87
C GLN A 68 23.04 -13.01 9.32
N GLY A 69 22.12 -12.08 9.67
CA GLY A 69 22.03 -11.46 10.98
C GLY A 69 22.13 -9.93 10.93
N GLY A 70 22.20 -9.30 12.09
CA GLY A 70 22.40 -7.86 12.22
C GLY A 70 23.75 -7.44 11.62
N GLN A 71 23.74 -6.37 10.78
CA GLN A 71 24.96 -5.78 10.24
C GLN A 71 25.62 -4.93 11.32
N ASP A 72 26.93 -4.65 11.20
CA ASP A 72 27.65 -3.76 12.12
C ASP A 72 26.93 -2.40 12.21
N GLY A 73 26.59 -1.99 13.44
CA GLY A 73 25.81 -0.79 13.73
C GLY A 73 24.29 -1.00 13.80
N HIS A 74 23.77 -2.22 13.54
CA HIS A 74 22.38 -2.54 13.78
C HIS A 74 22.11 -2.59 15.28
N LYS A 75 21.27 -1.68 15.80
CA LYS A 75 20.79 -1.76 17.18
C LYS A 75 19.90 -2.99 17.31
N GLY A 76 20.41 -4.06 17.91
CA GLY A 76 19.63 -5.25 18.22
C GLY A 76 18.46 -4.87 19.14
N GLY A 77 17.24 -5.38 18.83
CA GLY A 77 16.11 -5.29 19.74
C GLY A 77 16.22 -6.35 20.82
N THR A 78 16.92 -6.07 21.92
CA THR A 78 16.96 -6.94 23.09
C THR A 78 15.82 -6.57 24.02
N LEU A 79 15.14 -7.56 24.60
CA LEU A 79 14.15 -7.33 25.65
C LEU A 79 14.88 -6.70 26.85
N LEU A 80 14.40 -5.54 27.29
CA LEU A 80 14.96 -4.82 28.42
C LEU A 80 14.25 -5.22 29.70
N MET A 81 14.96 -5.19 30.80
CA MET A 81 14.36 -5.37 32.13
C MET A 81 13.48 -4.14 32.47
N GLU A 82 12.29 -4.41 32.99
CA GLU A 82 11.41 -3.38 33.55
C GLU A 82 11.92 -2.98 34.92
N SER A 83 11.97 -1.66 35.18
CA SER A 83 12.40 -1.11 36.47
C SER A 83 11.42 -1.41 37.59
N ASN A 84 10.10 -1.53 37.26
CA ASN A 84 9.04 -1.79 38.20
C ASN A 84 8.21 -3.00 37.72
N PRO A 85 8.67 -4.24 38.03
CA PRO A 85 7.91 -5.43 37.67
C PRO A 85 6.61 -5.54 38.48
N ASP A 86 5.54 -6.08 37.87
CA ASP A 86 4.23 -6.25 38.52
C ASP A 86 4.30 -7.14 39.75
N VAL A 87 5.17 -8.15 39.73
CA VAL A 87 5.38 -9.11 40.82
C VAL A 87 6.86 -9.38 40.98
N THR A 88 7.35 -9.28 42.21
CA THR A 88 8.69 -9.72 42.58
C THR A 88 8.58 -10.95 43.49
N GLN A 89 9.13 -12.07 43.05
CA GLN A 89 9.11 -13.31 43.82
C GLN A 89 10.51 -13.57 44.38
N PRO A 90 10.68 -13.51 45.73
CA PRO A 90 11.96 -13.82 46.35
C PRO A 90 12.25 -15.32 46.27
N LEU A 91 13.45 -15.70 45.87
CA LEU A 91 13.98 -17.03 45.86
C LEU A 91 15.01 -17.14 46.99
N ILE A 92 14.59 -17.69 48.12
CA ILE A 92 15.38 -17.71 49.35
C ILE A 92 15.88 -19.14 49.57
N PRO A 93 17.20 -19.39 49.67
CA PRO A 93 17.74 -20.69 50.04
C PRO A 93 17.46 -20.92 51.55
N LEU A 94 16.90 -22.06 51.88
CA LEU A 94 16.56 -22.40 53.25
C LEU A 94 17.62 -23.29 53.93
N VAL A 95 18.40 -24.02 53.16
CA VAL A 95 19.41 -24.96 53.61
C VAL A 95 20.70 -24.77 52.84
N CYS A 96 21.84 -24.75 53.55
CA CYS A 96 23.17 -24.75 52.95
C CYS A 96 23.54 -26.16 52.44
N ASP A 97 24.41 -26.22 51.44
CA ASP A 97 24.92 -27.52 50.91
C ASP A 97 25.57 -28.38 51.99
N CYS A 98 26.04 -27.80 53.09
CA CYS A 98 26.54 -28.55 54.27
C CYS A 98 25.45 -29.09 55.20
N GLY A 99 24.17 -28.83 54.92
CA GLY A 99 23.01 -29.27 55.70
C GLY A 99 22.57 -28.29 56.81
N HIS A 100 23.24 -27.14 56.97
CA HIS A 100 22.85 -26.13 57.98
C HIS A 100 21.60 -25.35 57.54
N ASP A 101 20.66 -25.13 58.47
CA ASP A 101 19.47 -24.28 58.24
C ASP A 101 19.89 -22.79 58.24
N ILE A 102 19.66 -22.12 57.10
CA ILE A 102 20.00 -20.70 56.90
C ILE A 102 18.77 -19.85 56.68
N SER A 103 17.59 -20.33 57.01
CA SER A 103 16.33 -19.59 56.83
C SER A 103 16.22 -18.27 57.58
N ASN A 104 16.99 -18.09 58.62
CA ASN A 104 17.03 -16.90 59.48
C ASN A 104 18.25 -15.97 59.23
N GLU A 105 19.09 -16.32 58.28
CA GLU A 105 20.28 -15.55 57.97
C GLU A 105 19.97 -14.27 57.14
N PRO A 106 20.78 -13.21 57.25
CA PRO A 106 20.57 -12.00 56.48
C PRO A 106 20.57 -12.23 54.98
N LEU A 107 19.56 -11.76 54.28
CA LEU A 107 19.43 -11.89 52.83
C LEU A 107 20.30 -10.86 52.09
N ILE A 108 21.08 -11.29 51.12
CA ILE A 108 21.88 -10.49 50.23
C ILE A 108 21.26 -10.63 48.83
N VAL A 109 20.87 -9.48 48.21
CA VAL A 109 20.31 -9.49 46.85
C VAL A 109 21.39 -9.94 45.84
N GLY A 110 21.08 -11.00 45.12
CA GLY A 110 21.90 -11.57 44.05
C GLY A 110 21.44 -11.13 42.66
N GLU A 111 21.52 -12.07 41.72
CA GLU A 111 21.07 -11.87 40.34
C GLU A 111 19.54 -11.77 40.24
N GLN A 112 19.04 -10.84 39.43
CA GLN A 112 17.62 -10.72 39.10
C GLN A 112 17.38 -11.16 37.68
N ARG A 113 16.34 -11.93 37.43
CA ARG A 113 15.84 -12.34 36.10
C ARG A 113 14.37 -12.02 35.99
N GLN A 114 13.94 -11.54 34.82
CA GLN A 114 12.54 -11.20 34.54
C GLN A 114 11.97 -12.08 33.43
N VAL A 115 10.72 -12.46 33.59
CA VAL A 115 9.91 -13.16 32.58
C VAL A 115 8.74 -12.26 32.25
N HIS A 116 8.67 -11.81 30.99
CA HIS A 116 7.55 -11.04 30.47
C HIS A 116 6.52 -12.01 29.90
N ASP A 117 5.31 -12.02 30.46
CA ASP A 117 4.21 -12.87 29.99
C ASP A 117 2.91 -12.06 29.93
N ILE A 118 1.90 -12.64 29.30
CA ILE A 118 0.55 -12.06 29.27
C ILE A 118 -0.36 -12.78 30.28
N PRO A 119 -1.27 -12.04 30.95
CA PRO A 119 -2.24 -12.66 31.86
C PRO A 119 -3.10 -13.69 31.11
N ARG A 120 -3.49 -14.78 31.80
CA ARG A 120 -4.37 -15.79 31.20
C ARG A 120 -5.66 -15.16 30.71
N PRO A 121 -6.00 -15.30 29.38
CA PRO A 121 -7.21 -14.72 28.84
C PRO A 121 -8.47 -15.24 29.54
N LYS A 122 -9.36 -14.35 29.96
CA LYS A 122 -10.67 -14.69 30.51
C LYS A 122 -11.72 -13.66 30.10
N LYS A 123 -12.98 -14.10 29.94
CA LYS A 123 -14.10 -13.18 29.79
C LYS A 123 -14.46 -12.54 31.14
N GLU A 124 -14.89 -11.29 31.08
CA GLU A 124 -15.50 -10.58 32.20
C GLU A 124 -17.00 -10.39 31.91
N VAL A 125 -17.85 -10.68 32.89
CA VAL A 125 -19.31 -10.49 32.78
C VAL A 125 -19.74 -9.51 33.89
N VAL A 126 -20.29 -8.38 33.47
CA VAL A 126 -20.85 -7.37 34.37
C VAL A 126 -22.36 -7.42 34.26
N ALA A 127 -23.07 -7.64 35.40
CA ALA A 127 -24.51 -7.58 35.48
C ALA A 127 -24.96 -6.21 36.02
N PHE A 128 -25.78 -5.54 35.24
CA PHE A 128 -26.46 -4.30 35.69
C PHE A 128 -27.88 -4.66 36.14
N GLN A 129 -28.15 -4.50 37.44
CA GLN A 129 -29.43 -4.83 38.03
C GLN A 129 -30.19 -3.54 38.32
N GLN A 130 -31.35 -3.36 37.66
CA GLN A 130 -32.21 -2.20 37.88
C GLN A 130 -33.09 -2.43 39.13
N TYR A 131 -33.11 -1.46 40.03
CA TYR A 131 -34.01 -1.42 41.16
C TYR A 131 -35.10 -0.38 40.95
N ASN A 132 -36.29 -0.67 41.48
CA ASN A 132 -37.43 0.24 41.48
C ASN A 132 -37.70 0.68 42.91
N VAL A 133 -37.95 1.97 43.13
CA VAL A 133 -38.28 2.54 44.45
C VAL A 133 -39.57 3.33 44.32
N GLN A 134 -40.56 3.00 45.14
CA GLN A 134 -41.80 3.77 45.24
C GLN A 134 -41.60 4.99 46.11
N CYS A 135 -41.97 6.17 45.62
CA CYS A 135 -41.90 7.40 46.38
C CYS A 135 -42.94 7.39 47.51
N PRO A 136 -42.55 7.57 48.78
CA PRO A 136 -43.51 7.54 49.89
C PRO A 136 -44.43 8.76 49.90
N CYS A 137 -44.08 9.84 49.21
CA CYS A 137 -44.86 11.07 49.16
C CYS A 137 -45.97 11.01 48.09
N CYS A 138 -45.67 10.59 46.88
CA CYS A 138 -46.61 10.63 45.75
C CYS A 138 -46.95 9.23 45.16
N GLY A 139 -46.40 8.15 45.71
CA GLY A 139 -46.66 6.77 45.24
C GLY A 139 -46.00 6.42 43.91
N LYS A 140 -45.33 7.36 43.21
CA LYS A 140 -44.69 7.12 41.92
C LYS A 140 -43.53 6.13 42.03
N VAL A 141 -43.51 5.12 41.16
CA VAL A 141 -42.40 4.18 41.05
C VAL A 141 -41.27 4.82 40.20
N ASN A 142 -40.11 4.99 40.78
CA ASN A 142 -38.90 5.46 40.14
C ASN A 142 -38.01 4.26 39.81
N LYS A 143 -37.50 4.20 38.59
CA LYS A 143 -36.65 3.12 38.10
C LYS A 143 -35.21 3.62 37.96
N GLY A 144 -34.25 2.85 38.44
CA GLY A 144 -32.84 3.09 38.11
C GLY A 144 -32.62 3.11 36.61
N GLN A 145 -31.60 3.82 36.16
CA GLN A 145 -31.28 3.89 34.71
C GLN A 145 -30.08 3.03 34.42
N PHE A 146 -30.11 2.31 33.29
CA PHE A 146 -28.94 1.61 32.79
C PHE A 146 -27.91 2.61 32.25
N PRO A 147 -26.61 2.30 32.33
CA PRO A 147 -25.57 3.11 31.71
C PRO A 147 -25.78 3.25 30.21
N ALA A 148 -25.27 4.34 29.64
CA ALA A 148 -25.25 4.53 28.18
C ALA A 148 -24.60 3.33 27.48
N GLY A 149 -25.22 2.86 26.41
CA GLY A 149 -24.73 1.70 25.65
C GLY A 149 -25.16 0.32 26.19
N VAL A 150 -25.87 0.25 27.36
CA VAL A 150 -26.49 -1.00 27.87
C VAL A 150 -27.94 -1.03 27.44
N ASN A 151 -28.22 -1.60 26.27
CA ASN A 151 -29.53 -1.54 25.61
C ASN A 151 -30.22 -2.89 25.42
N SER A 152 -29.56 -3.98 25.80
CA SER A 152 -30.05 -5.36 25.60
C SER A 152 -29.87 -6.19 26.87
N ALA A 153 -30.72 -7.19 27.04
CA ALA A 153 -30.65 -8.09 28.20
C ALA A 153 -29.27 -8.81 28.27
N VAL A 154 -28.69 -9.13 27.10
CA VAL A 154 -27.32 -9.65 26.97
C VAL A 154 -26.68 -9.02 25.75
N GLN A 155 -25.45 -8.51 25.89
CA GLN A 155 -24.72 -7.87 24.80
C GLN A 155 -23.20 -8.03 24.98
N TYR A 156 -22.46 -7.92 23.88
CA TYR A 156 -21.01 -7.82 23.90
C TYR A 156 -20.59 -6.40 24.27
N GLY A 157 -19.62 -6.28 25.18
CA GLY A 157 -19.03 -5.01 25.58
C GLY A 157 -18.10 -4.41 24.51
N THR A 158 -17.68 -3.17 24.75
CA THR A 158 -16.85 -2.38 23.84
C THR A 158 -15.55 -3.09 23.46
N ARG A 159 -14.87 -3.75 24.40
CA ARG A 159 -13.60 -4.45 24.14
C ARG A 159 -13.74 -5.57 23.11
N ILE A 160 -14.82 -6.37 23.16
CA ILE A 160 -15.08 -7.43 22.17
C ILE A 160 -15.43 -6.84 20.82
N ARG A 161 -16.23 -5.78 20.78
CA ARG A 161 -16.56 -5.04 19.54
C ARG A 161 -15.30 -4.50 18.89
N THR A 162 -14.47 -3.80 19.66
CA THR A 162 -13.17 -3.26 19.22
C THR A 162 -12.26 -4.34 18.68
N LEU A 163 -12.08 -5.44 19.41
CA LEU A 163 -11.21 -6.52 19.00
C LEU A 163 -11.70 -7.17 17.71
N SER A 164 -13.01 -7.37 17.53
CA SER A 164 -13.58 -7.92 16.30
C SER A 164 -13.35 -7.01 15.08
N VAL A 165 -13.51 -5.69 15.22
CA VAL A 165 -13.22 -4.70 14.17
C VAL A 165 -11.73 -4.70 13.83
N LEU A 166 -10.86 -4.59 14.83
CA LEU A 166 -9.41 -4.58 14.67
C LEU A 166 -8.90 -5.83 13.93
N LEU A 167 -9.30 -7.01 14.38
CA LEU A 167 -8.89 -8.28 13.78
C LEU A 167 -9.37 -8.43 12.33
N ASN A 168 -10.59 -7.99 12.03
CA ASN A 168 -11.13 -8.06 10.66
C ASN A 168 -10.52 -7.02 9.73
N THR A 169 -10.37 -5.78 10.21
CA THR A 169 -10.00 -4.64 9.37
C THR A 169 -8.51 -4.45 9.26
N ASP A 170 -7.78 -4.41 10.38
CA ASP A 170 -6.34 -4.14 10.39
C ASP A 170 -5.53 -5.43 10.19
N TYR A 171 -5.88 -6.52 10.89
CA TYR A 171 -5.20 -7.81 10.78
C TYR A 171 -5.71 -8.73 9.66
N LYS A 172 -6.78 -8.33 8.94
CA LYS A 172 -7.35 -9.04 7.76
C LYS A 172 -7.83 -10.46 8.06
N ILE A 173 -8.12 -10.77 9.32
CA ILE A 173 -8.59 -12.10 9.73
C ILE A 173 -10.03 -12.31 9.21
N PRO A 174 -10.35 -13.43 8.55
CA PRO A 174 -11.71 -13.76 8.14
C PRO A 174 -12.67 -13.84 9.33
N VAL A 175 -13.91 -13.36 9.14
CA VAL A 175 -14.92 -13.24 10.20
C VAL A 175 -15.10 -14.54 10.98
N LYS A 176 -15.22 -15.68 10.28
CA LYS A 176 -15.35 -17.00 10.90
C LYS A 176 -14.14 -17.36 11.79
N LYS A 177 -12.93 -16.99 11.36
CA LYS A 177 -11.70 -17.24 12.14
C LYS A 177 -11.62 -16.36 13.39
N ILE A 178 -12.19 -15.14 13.34
CA ILE A 178 -12.29 -14.28 14.52
C ILE A 178 -13.16 -14.91 15.58
N SER A 179 -14.32 -15.47 15.21
CA SER A 179 -15.19 -16.18 16.14
C SER A 179 -14.46 -17.36 16.80
N SER A 180 -13.73 -18.17 16.02
CA SER A 180 -12.93 -19.27 16.56
C SER A 180 -11.83 -18.78 17.51
N LEU A 181 -11.06 -17.75 17.12
CA LEU A 181 -9.98 -17.18 17.93
C LEU A 181 -10.50 -16.67 19.28
N LEU A 182 -11.63 -15.95 19.28
CA LEU A 182 -12.25 -15.46 20.51
C LEU A 182 -12.80 -16.61 21.36
N GLY A 183 -13.25 -17.70 20.73
CA GLY A 183 -13.61 -18.95 21.40
C GLY A 183 -12.45 -19.58 22.13
N ASP A 184 -11.33 -19.73 21.44
CA ASP A 184 -10.11 -20.35 22.00
C ASP A 184 -9.51 -19.53 23.13
N LEU A 185 -9.47 -18.20 23.01
CA LEU A 185 -8.85 -17.33 24.00
C LEU A 185 -9.76 -17.01 25.20
N TYR A 186 -11.05 -16.76 24.96
CA TYR A 186 -11.94 -16.19 25.97
C TYR A 186 -13.21 -17.01 26.20
N GLY A 187 -13.42 -18.10 25.48
CA GLY A 187 -14.67 -18.86 25.54
C GLY A 187 -15.88 -18.07 25.00
N ILE A 188 -15.67 -17.18 24.02
CA ILE A 188 -16.69 -16.29 23.43
C ILE A 188 -16.75 -16.52 21.94
N THR A 189 -17.90 -16.93 21.40
CA THR A 189 -18.09 -17.22 19.97
C THR A 189 -19.12 -16.29 19.32
N PRO A 190 -18.78 -15.01 19.04
CA PRO A 190 -19.70 -14.10 18.34
C PRO A 190 -20.04 -14.67 16.97
N ASN A 191 -21.32 -14.62 16.55
CA ASN A 191 -21.68 -15.03 15.21
C ASN A 191 -21.13 -14.03 14.17
N GLU A 192 -21.02 -14.45 12.91
CA GLU A 192 -20.47 -13.65 11.83
C GLU A 192 -21.24 -12.33 11.63
N GLY A 193 -22.58 -12.38 11.78
CA GLY A 193 -23.45 -11.21 11.68
C GLY A 193 -23.16 -10.18 12.76
N SER A 194 -22.85 -10.60 13.99
CA SER A 194 -22.45 -9.68 15.07
C SER A 194 -21.15 -8.95 14.77
N ILE A 195 -20.16 -9.66 14.24
CA ILE A 195 -18.87 -9.06 13.85
C ILE A 195 -19.05 -8.07 12.71
N MET A 196 -19.86 -8.41 11.70
CA MET A 196 -20.16 -7.51 10.58
C MET A 196 -20.97 -6.29 11.04
N SER A 197 -21.88 -6.46 12.00
CA SER A 197 -22.63 -5.35 12.62
C SER A 197 -21.71 -4.39 13.39
N ASN A 198 -20.66 -4.91 14.06
CA ASN A 198 -19.66 -4.07 14.70
C ASN A 198 -18.87 -3.24 13.68
N ASN A 199 -18.46 -3.84 12.54
CA ASN A 199 -17.81 -3.12 11.47
C ASN A 199 -18.69 -2.00 10.91
N ARG A 200 -19.98 -2.29 10.66
CA ARG A 200 -20.95 -1.29 10.19
C ARG A 200 -21.12 -0.15 11.18
N ARG A 201 -21.33 -0.46 12.47
CA ARG A 201 -21.48 0.56 13.49
C ARG A 201 -20.22 1.45 13.63
N CYS A 202 -19.04 0.86 13.59
CA CYS A 202 -17.78 1.60 13.58
C CYS A 202 -17.66 2.52 12.34
N TYR A 203 -18.03 2.01 11.17
CA TYR A 203 -18.08 2.77 9.91
C TYR A 203 -19.00 4.00 10.03
N GLU A 204 -20.20 3.83 10.58
CA GLU A 204 -21.17 4.92 10.76
C GLU A 204 -20.63 6.01 11.71
N ILE A 205 -20.08 5.61 12.86
CA ILE A 205 -19.51 6.56 13.85
C ILE A 205 -18.31 7.32 13.28
N LEU A 206 -17.51 6.69 12.41
CA LEU A 206 -16.30 7.28 11.84
C LEU A 206 -16.54 8.28 10.70
N GLU A 207 -17.77 8.52 10.29
CA GLU A 207 -18.06 9.45 9.18
C GLU A 207 -17.50 10.87 9.39
N PRO A 208 -17.70 11.52 10.56
CA PRO A 208 -17.10 12.83 10.84
C PRO A 208 -15.57 12.81 10.88
N VAL A 209 -14.99 11.68 11.34
CA VAL A 209 -13.53 11.50 11.41
C VAL A 209 -12.95 11.37 9.99
N GLU A 210 -13.61 10.60 9.13
CA GLU A 210 -13.21 10.48 7.71
C GLU A 210 -13.28 11.84 7.00
N HIS A 211 -14.30 12.66 7.32
CA HIS A 211 -14.38 14.02 6.75
C HIS A 211 -13.16 14.86 7.14
N ARG A 212 -12.75 14.83 8.40
CA ARG A 212 -11.52 15.53 8.83
C ARG A 212 -10.28 14.99 8.10
N ILE A 213 -10.13 13.67 7.96
CA ILE A 213 -9.03 13.08 7.20
C ILE A 213 -9.00 13.61 5.77
N LYS A 214 -10.15 13.73 5.11
CA LYS A 214 -10.26 14.28 3.76
C LYS A 214 -9.79 15.73 3.69
N GLU A 215 -10.19 16.57 4.63
CA GLU A 215 -9.80 17.99 4.66
C GLU A 215 -8.30 18.14 4.94
N GLU A 216 -7.73 17.35 5.84
CA GLU A 216 -6.29 17.34 6.12
C GLU A 216 -5.47 16.93 4.88
N ILE A 217 -5.95 15.97 4.11
CA ILE A 217 -5.30 15.59 2.85
C ILE A 217 -5.42 16.71 1.82
N LYS A 218 -6.60 17.33 1.67
CA LYS A 218 -6.83 18.43 0.71
C LYS A 218 -5.97 19.66 1.01
N SER A 219 -5.70 19.95 2.27
CA SER A 219 -4.86 21.07 2.71
C SER A 219 -3.36 20.79 2.60
N SER A 220 -2.96 19.54 2.38
CA SER A 220 -1.55 19.16 2.32
C SER A 220 -0.86 19.67 1.04
N ALA A 221 0.42 20.02 1.16
CA ALA A 221 1.23 20.44 0.00
C ALA A 221 1.50 19.31 -0.99
N VAL A 222 1.63 18.06 -0.49
CA VAL A 222 1.91 16.86 -1.28
C VAL A 222 0.99 15.74 -0.87
N ALA A 223 0.32 15.14 -1.84
CA ALA A 223 -0.45 13.91 -1.67
C ALA A 223 -0.01 12.85 -2.68
N HIS A 224 -0.22 11.60 -2.32
CA HIS A 224 0.07 10.44 -3.14
C HIS A 224 -1.22 9.77 -3.55
N SER A 225 -1.35 9.36 -4.81
CA SER A 225 -2.53 8.64 -5.28
C SER A 225 -2.14 7.39 -6.06
N ASP A 226 -2.92 6.33 -5.87
CA ASP A 226 -2.79 5.05 -6.58
C ASP A 226 -4.11 4.28 -6.48
N GLU A 227 -4.29 3.22 -7.25
CA GLU A 227 -5.46 2.38 -7.20
C GLU A 227 -5.12 0.90 -7.38
N THR A 228 -5.98 0.04 -6.85
CA THR A 228 -5.83 -1.40 -7.01
C THR A 228 -7.17 -2.06 -7.30
N GLY A 229 -7.15 -3.09 -8.17
CA GLY A 229 -8.33 -3.90 -8.43
C GLY A 229 -8.75 -4.69 -7.19
N VAL A 230 -10.05 -4.63 -6.89
CA VAL A 230 -10.72 -5.44 -5.87
C VAL A 230 -11.95 -6.10 -6.51
N ARG A 231 -12.45 -7.18 -5.90
CA ARG A 231 -13.69 -7.77 -6.35
C ARG A 231 -14.80 -7.46 -5.36
N VAL A 232 -15.96 -7.05 -5.89
CA VAL A 232 -17.20 -6.85 -5.14
C VAL A 232 -18.28 -7.65 -5.84
N GLU A 233 -18.94 -8.58 -5.15
CA GLU A 233 -19.92 -9.50 -5.74
C GLU A 233 -19.39 -10.25 -6.98
N GLY A 234 -18.09 -10.62 -6.92
CA GLY A 234 -17.40 -11.26 -8.03
C GLY A 234 -16.99 -10.32 -9.18
N LYS A 235 -17.50 -9.09 -9.25
CA LYS A 235 -17.21 -8.10 -10.29
C LYS A 235 -15.97 -7.26 -9.93
N LEU A 236 -15.21 -6.84 -10.95
CA LEU A 236 -14.06 -5.96 -10.78
C LEU A 236 -14.53 -4.56 -10.38
N HIS A 237 -13.99 -4.08 -9.28
CA HIS A 237 -14.05 -2.70 -8.80
C HIS A 237 -12.64 -2.22 -8.49
N TRP A 238 -12.50 -0.96 -8.12
CA TRP A 238 -11.22 -0.35 -7.83
C TRP A 238 -11.24 0.31 -6.45
N LEU A 239 -10.26 0.00 -5.65
CA LEU A 239 -9.96 0.71 -4.41
C LEU A 239 -8.95 1.80 -4.74
N HIS A 240 -9.39 3.04 -4.68
CA HIS A 240 -8.57 4.22 -4.84
C HIS A 240 -8.03 4.68 -3.51
N THR A 241 -6.80 5.17 -3.49
CA THR A 241 -6.19 5.79 -2.32
C THR A 241 -5.72 7.20 -2.61
N THR A 242 -5.84 8.07 -1.62
CA THR A 242 -5.12 9.32 -1.52
C THR A 242 -4.49 9.41 -0.15
N SER A 243 -3.18 9.64 -0.10
CA SER A 243 -2.38 9.51 1.11
C SER A 243 -1.41 10.67 1.27
N THR A 244 -1.19 11.06 2.51
CA THR A 244 -0.05 11.89 2.95
C THR A 244 0.82 11.08 3.92
N LEU A 245 1.88 11.65 4.45
CA LEU A 245 2.69 11.01 5.49
C LEU A 245 1.88 10.69 6.75
N MET A 246 0.82 11.47 7.03
CA MET A 246 0.03 11.39 8.27
C MET A 246 -1.35 10.77 8.06
N TYR A 247 -1.93 10.88 6.87
CA TYR A 247 -3.32 10.55 6.61
C TYR A 247 -3.47 9.60 5.43
N THR A 248 -4.51 8.77 5.47
CA THR A 248 -4.88 7.85 4.38
C THR A 248 -6.39 7.87 4.18
N TYR A 249 -6.81 8.11 2.96
CA TYR A 249 -8.20 8.00 2.54
C TYR A 249 -8.34 6.94 1.44
N PHE A 250 -9.39 6.11 1.56
CA PHE A 250 -9.76 5.11 0.56
C PHE A 250 -11.21 5.27 0.15
N TYR A 251 -11.50 4.99 -1.12
CA TYR A 251 -12.88 4.81 -1.61
C TYR A 251 -12.94 3.72 -2.68
N ILE A 252 -14.13 3.10 -2.81
CA ILE A 252 -14.40 2.07 -3.81
C ILE A 252 -15.17 2.67 -4.97
N HIS A 253 -14.75 2.36 -6.21
CA HIS A 253 -15.45 2.76 -7.41
C HIS A 253 -15.49 1.65 -8.45
N ALA A 254 -16.56 1.59 -9.28
CA ALA A 254 -16.71 0.58 -10.33
C ALA A 254 -15.75 0.78 -11.50
N LYS A 255 -15.24 2.00 -11.69
CA LYS A 255 -14.29 2.36 -12.76
C LYS A 255 -12.91 2.69 -12.17
N ARG A 256 -11.87 2.52 -13.00
CA ARG A 256 -10.49 2.91 -12.67
C ARG A 256 -10.18 4.36 -13.06
N GLY A 257 -10.69 4.79 -14.20
CA GLY A 257 -10.23 5.98 -14.92
C GLY A 257 -10.86 7.29 -14.45
N SER A 258 -11.01 8.20 -15.39
CA SER A 258 -11.47 9.58 -15.16
C SER A 258 -12.76 9.66 -14.37
N ASP A 259 -13.74 8.78 -14.66
CA ASP A 259 -15.04 8.76 -13.96
C ASP A 259 -14.86 8.59 -12.45
N ALA A 260 -13.92 7.72 -12.01
CA ALA A 260 -13.63 7.52 -10.61
C ALA A 260 -12.85 8.71 -10.00
N ILE A 261 -11.88 9.23 -10.74
CA ILE A 261 -10.98 10.30 -10.27
C ILE A 261 -11.72 11.63 -10.09
N THR A 262 -12.78 11.85 -10.88
CA THR A 262 -13.62 13.06 -10.81
C THR A 262 -14.96 12.83 -10.10
N ASP A 263 -15.20 11.64 -9.55
CA ASP A 263 -16.39 11.33 -8.77
C ASP A 263 -16.46 12.15 -7.47
N ALA A 264 -17.66 12.34 -6.93
CA ALA A 264 -17.89 13.04 -5.67
C ALA A 264 -17.19 12.40 -4.46
N CYS A 265 -16.91 11.09 -4.52
CA CYS A 265 -16.11 10.39 -3.50
C CYS A 265 -14.62 10.71 -3.59
N SER A 266 -14.14 11.18 -4.76
CA SER A 266 -12.73 11.52 -4.95
C SER A 266 -12.41 12.87 -4.31
N ILE A 267 -11.29 12.93 -3.58
CA ILE A 267 -10.83 14.19 -2.97
C ILE A 267 -9.77 14.90 -3.82
N ILE A 268 -9.33 14.26 -4.91
CA ILE A 268 -8.27 14.80 -5.77
C ILE A 268 -8.78 15.60 -6.96
N ALA A 269 -10.08 15.59 -7.24
CA ALA A 269 -10.68 16.33 -8.37
C ALA A 269 -10.34 17.82 -8.34
N ASP A 270 -10.35 18.42 -7.15
CA ASP A 270 -10.06 19.83 -6.91
C ASP A 270 -8.78 20.07 -6.06
N TYR A 271 -7.93 19.05 -5.93
CA TYR A 271 -6.72 19.15 -5.13
C TYR A 271 -5.72 20.15 -5.73
N PRO A 272 -5.31 21.19 -4.97
CA PRO A 272 -4.45 22.25 -5.51
C PRO A 272 -2.95 21.98 -5.32
N GLY A 273 -2.60 20.98 -4.49
CA GLY A 273 -1.21 20.64 -4.16
C GLY A 273 -0.52 19.82 -5.24
N ARG A 274 0.62 19.23 -4.87
CA ARG A 274 1.34 18.33 -5.76
C ARG A 274 0.88 16.88 -5.54
N LEU A 275 0.35 16.26 -6.59
CA LEU A 275 -0.11 14.89 -6.60
C LEU A 275 0.97 13.96 -7.17
N ILE A 276 1.46 13.03 -6.35
CA ILE A 276 2.42 12.01 -6.76
C ILE A 276 1.65 10.76 -7.19
N HIS A 277 1.93 10.27 -8.42
CA HIS A 277 1.23 9.12 -8.97
C HIS A 277 2.10 8.37 -10.00
N ASP A 278 1.60 7.25 -10.52
CA ASP A 278 2.15 6.62 -11.71
C ASP A 278 1.83 7.45 -12.97
N CYS A 279 2.29 7.00 -14.12
CA CYS A 279 2.00 7.70 -15.37
C CYS A 279 0.61 7.40 -15.96
N TYR A 280 -0.39 7.02 -15.18
CA TYR A 280 -1.72 6.75 -15.68
C TYR A 280 -2.38 8.05 -16.20
N GLU A 281 -2.77 8.05 -17.47
CA GLU A 281 -3.22 9.25 -18.21
C GLU A 281 -4.39 9.98 -17.53
N SER A 282 -5.25 9.27 -16.80
CA SER A 282 -6.41 9.87 -16.14
C SER A 282 -6.04 10.91 -15.09
N TYR A 283 -4.91 10.77 -14.40
CA TYR A 283 -4.46 11.75 -13.40
C TYR A 283 -4.13 13.11 -14.03
N PHE A 284 -3.57 13.13 -15.25
CA PHE A 284 -3.24 14.38 -15.93
C PHE A 284 -4.44 15.22 -16.37
N LYS A 285 -5.67 14.72 -16.19
CA LYS A 285 -6.90 15.51 -16.37
C LYS A 285 -7.19 16.42 -15.18
N LEU A 286 -6.51 16.22 -14.05
CA LEU A 286 -6.62 17.06 -12.85
C LEU A 286 -5.81 18.35 -13.04
N THR A 287 -6.38 19.34 -13.69
CA THR A 287 -5.67 20.57 -14.09
C THR A 287 -5.34 21.51 -12.93
N LYS A 288 -5.99 21.35 -11.76
CA LYS A 288 -5.68 22.12 -10.54
C LYS A 288 -4.45 21.59 -9.81
N ALA A 289 -4.20 20.29 -9.90
CA ALA A 289 -3.05 19.66 -9.25
C ALA A 289 -1.76 19.90 -10.05
N LYS A 290 -0.66 20.13 -9.35
CA LYS A 290 0.68 19.94 -9.89
C LYS A 290 1.02 18.46 -9.81
N HIS A 291 1.67 17.90 -10.83
CA HIS A 291 1.96 16.47 -10.87
C HIS A 291 3.41 16.17 -10.51
N GLY A 292 3.63 15.03 -9.85
CA GLY A 292 4.93 14.41 -9.65
C GLY A 292 4.86 12.93 -10.04
N LEU A 293 5.81 12.46 -10.82
CA LEU A 293 5.79 11.10 -11.33
C LEU A 293 6.65 10.16 -10.49
N CYS A 294 6.15 8.95 -10.30
CA CYS A 294 6.87 7.90 -9.58
C CYS A 294 8.12 7.46 -10.37
N GLY A 295 9.30 7.88 -9.93
CA GLY A 295 10.56 7.51 -10.54
C GLY A 295 10.82 6.00 -10.54
N ALA A 296 10.31 5.24 -9.56
CA ALA A 296 10.44 3.79 -9.55
C ALA A 296 9.73 3.12 -10.74
N HIS A 297 8.58 3.65 -11.17
CA HIS A 297 7.90 3.18 -12.38
C HIS A 297 8.68 3.56 -13.64
N LEU A 298 9.18 4.80 -13.72
CA LEU A 298 10.00 5.23 -14.84
C LEU A 298 11.28 4.41 -14.96
N LEU A 299 12.00 4.14 -13.86
CA LEU A 299 13.21 3.32 -13.87
C LEU A 299 12.94 1.89 -14.33
N ARG A 300 11.79 1.28 -13.98
CA ARG A 300 11.42 -0.05 -14.48
C ARG A 300 11.17 -0.06 -15.99
N GLU A 301 10.51 0.97 -16.51
CA GLU A 301 10.31 1.10 -17.97
C GLU A 301 11.63 1.36 -18.70
N LEU A 302 12.51 2.18 -18.14
CA LEU A 302 13.85 2.42 -18.66
C LEU A 302 14.68 1.13 -18.63
N ALA A 303 14.60 0.33 -17.57
CA ALA A 303 15.28 -0.97 -17.48
C ALA A 303 14.87 -1.90 -18.63
N SER A 304 13.58 -1.92 -19.01
CA SER A 304 13.15 -2.68 -20.19
C SER A 304 13.81 -2.20 -21.49
N GLN A 305 14.04 -0.90 -21.65
CA GLN A 305 14.70 -0.35 -22.83
C GLN A 305 16.23 -0.58 -22.77
N ILE A 306 16.81 -0.61 -21.58
CA ILE A 306 18.23 -0.98 -21.38
C ILE A 306 18.47 -2.44 -21.74
N ASP A 307 17.53 -3.34 -21.37
CA ASP A 307 17.56 -4.75 -21.80
C ASP A 307 17.53 -4.87 -23.35
N ASP A 308 16.82 -3.94 -24.02
CA ASP A 308 16.78 -3.80 -25.49
C ASP A 308 18.01 -3.04 -26.06
N LYS A 309 19.05 -2.77 -25.22
CA LYS A 309 20.31 -2.10 -25.57
C LYS A 309 20.14 -0.67 -26.10
N LYS A 310 19.18 0.08 -25.58
CA LYS A 310 18.94 1.47 -25.93
C LYS A 310 19.82 2.41 -25.12
N ALA A 311 20.74 3.11 -25.77
CA ALA A 311 21.71 3.99 -25.11
C ALA A 311 21.03 5.16 -24.38
N TRP A 312 20.01 5.78 -24.99
CA TRP A 312 19.26 6.87 -24.37
C TRP A 312 18.61 6.49 -23.03
N ALA A 313 18.15 5.22 -22.91
CA ALA A 313 17.50 4.75 -21.69
C ALA A 313 18.49 4.59 -20.53
N GLN A 314 19.70 4.15 -20.84
CA GLN A 314 20.80 4.09 -19.86
C GLN A 314 21.14 5.49 -19.35
N LEU A 315 21.37 6.46 -20.25
CA LEU A 315 21.69 7.85 -19.89
C LEU A 315 20.57 8.50 -19.07
N MET A 316 19.30 8.31 -19.45
CA MET A 316 18.15 8.83 -18.70
C MET A 316 18.07 8.21 -17.29
N SER A 317 18.27 6.90 -17.18
CA SER A 317 18.26 6.20 -15.88
C SER A 317 19.38 6.71 -14.95
N GLU A 318 20.60 6.85 -15.46
CA GLU A 318 21.74 7.40 -14.73
C GLU A 318 21.48 8.84 -14.28
N MET A 319 20.97 9.67 -15.17
CA MET A 319 20.61 11.06 -14.86
C MET A 319 19.59 11.14 -13.73
N LEU A 320 18.49 10.39 -13.78
CA LEU A 320 17.46 10.41 -12.73
C LEU A 320 18.00 9.92 -11.38
N LEU A 321 18.85 8.90 -11.37
CA LEU A 321 19.48 8.37 -10.16
C LEU A 321 20.50 9.36 -9.57
N GLU A 322 21.32 10.02 -10.41
CA GLU A 322 22.28 11.00 -9.93
C GLU A 322 21.58 12.25 -9.37
N LEU A 323 20.51 12.73 -10.04
CA LEU A 323 19.70 13.83 -9.52
C LEU A 323 19.07 13.50 -8.16
N LEU A 324 18.57 12.27 -7.99
CA LEU A 324 18.05 11.79 -6.71
C LEU A 324 19.14 11.75 -5.64
N LYS A 325 20.32 11.25 -5.99
CA LYS A 325 21.47 11.18 -5.06
C LYS A 325 21.91 12.59 -4.64
N GLN A 326 22.05 13.49 -5.60
CA GLN A 326 22.43 14.89 -5.36
C GLN A 326 21.38 15.61 -4.51
N ALA A 327 20.08 15.42 -4.78
CA ALA A 327 19.00 16.01 -4.00
C ALA A 327 19.01 15.58 -2.53
N LYS A 328 19.46 14.34 -2.23
CA LYS A 328 19.63 13.85 -0.85
C LYS A 328 20.84 14.45 -0.13
N ILE A 329 21.87 14.85 -0.86
CA ILE A 329 23.09 15.46 -0.30
C ILE A 329 22.87 16.98 -0.15
N ASP A 330 22.57 17.66 -1.25
CA ASP A 330 22.30 19.10 -1.31
C ASP A 330 21.44 19.41 -2.54
N ILE A 331 20.14 19.55 -2.34
CA ILE A 331 19.20 19.86 -3.41
C ILE A 331 19.46 21.23 -4.06
N ASN A 332 20.09 22.18 -3.34
CA ASN A 332 20.41 23.51 -3.87
C ASN A 332 21.37 23.44 -5.07
N GLN A 333 22.20 22.41 -5.15
CA GLN A 333 23.04 22.20 -6.33
C GLN A 333 22.20 21.90 -7.58
N ASN A 334 21.17 21.07 -7.45
CA ASN A 334 20.25 20.81 -8.56
C ASN A 334 19.50 22.10 -8.95
N ILE A 335 19.03 22.87 -7.96
CA ILE A 335 18.31 24.14 -8.20
C ILE A 335 19.21 25.13 -8.93
N LYS A 336 20.46 25.31 -8.50
CA LYS A 336 21.44 26.21 -9.17
C LYS A 336 21.73 25.78 -10.61
N ASN A 337 21.80 24.46 -10.85
CA ASN A 337 22.13 23.90 -12.15
C ASN A 337 20.89 23.57 -12.99
N ARG A 338 19.71 24.03 -12.63
CA ARG A 338 18.43 23.66 -13.25
C ARG A 338 18.44 23.77 -14.77
N VAL A 339 18.86 24.91 -15.31
CA VAL A 339 18.91 25.15 -16.76
C VAL A 339 19.81 24.13 -17.47
N PHE A 340 20.96 23.82 -16.88
CA PHE A 340 21.89 22.83 -17.42
C PHE A 340 21.26 21.41 -17.37
N ILE A 341 20.64 21.04 -16.26
CA ILE A 341 19.96 19.75 -16.08
C ILE A 341 18.85 19.58 -17.10
N GLU A 342 17.99 20.60 -17.26
CA GLU A 342 16.89 20.59 -18.22
C GLU A 342 17.39 20.48 -19.66
N LYS A 343 18.51 21.14 -20.00
CA LYS A 343 19.15 21.01 -21.31
C LYS A 343 19.71 19.62 -21.56
N GLN A 344 20.38 19.02 -20.58
CA GLN A 344 20.87 17.63 -20.70
C GLN A 344 19.73 16.64 -20.88
N TYR A 345 18.63 16.82 -20.15
CA TYR A 345 17.42 16.04 -20.31
C TYR A 345 16.89 16.09 -21.75
N ASP A 346 16.78 17.30 -22.31
CA ASP A 346 16.29 17.50 -23.70
C ASP A 346 17.21 16.88 -24.75
N ILE A 347 18.52 16.89 -24.51
CA ILE A 347 19.51 16.22 -25.38
C ILE A 347 19.25 14.71 -25.39
N ILE A 348 19.11 14.08 -24.20
CA ILE A 348 18.83 12.65 -24.09
C ILE A 348 17.52 12.27 -24.80
N ILE A 349 16.48 13.07 -24.64
CA ILE A 349 15.19 12.87 -25.34
C ILE A 349 15.36 12.98 -26.86
N SER A 350 16.09 13.99 -27.35
CA SER A 350 16.34 14.22 -28.78
C SER A 350 17.12 13.04 -29.38
N ASP A 351 18.17 12.58 -28.72
CA ASP A 351 18.98 11.46 -29.19
C ASP A 351 18.19 10.13 -29.13
N GLY A 352 17.39 9.94 -28.08
CA GLY A 352 16.49 8.80 -27.99
C GLY A 352 15.48 8.74 -29.15
N LYS A 353 14.94 9.86 -29.58
CA LYS A 353 14.04 9.91 -30.75
C LYS A 353 14.72 9.52 -32.06
N LYS A 354 16.04 9.71 -32.19
CA LYS A 354 16.81 9.22 -33.34
C LYS A 354 16.95 7.69 -33.29
N GLU A 355 17.13 7.10 -32.10
CA GLU A 355 17.17 5.65 -31.91
C GLU A 355 15.77 4.99 -32.03
N GLU A 356 14.70 5.73 -31.81
CA GLU A 356 13.31 5.29 -31.83
C GLU A 356 12.49 6.07 -32.89
N PRO A 357 12.78 5.88 -34.17
CA PRO A 357 12.08 6.64 -35.22
C PRO A 357 10.58 6.29 -35.23
N PRO A 358 9.72 7.24 -35.61
CA PRO A 358 8.31 7.00 -35.77
C PRO A 358 8.05 5.92 -36.82
N PRO A 359 6.99 5.10 -36.66
CA PRO A 359 6.69 4.02 -37.59
C PRO A 359 6.40 4.58 -38.99
N GLN A 360 6.97 3.95 -40.03
CA GLN A 360 6.73 4.31 -41.40
C GLN A 360 5.28 4.03 -41.79
N LYS A 361 4.68 4.93 -42.58
CA LYS A 361 3.31 4.79 -43.08
C LYS A 361 3.21 3.64 -44.08
N SER A 362 2.50 2.56 -43.72
CA SER A 362 2.34 1.35 -44.55
C SER A 362 1.16 1.41 -45.52
N GLY A 363 0.47 2.54 -45.66
CA GLY A 363 -0.72 2.67 -46.52
C GLY A 363 -1.98 1.90 -46.06
N LYS A 364 -1.90 1.05 -45.03
CA LYS A 364 -3.04 0.28 -44.49
C LYS A 364 -3.84 1.12 -43.48
N ARG A 365 -5.19 0.99 -43.47
CA ARG A 365 -6.05 1.60 -42.45
C ARG A 365 -5.73 1.04 -41.07
N GLY A 366 -5.50 1.91 -40.08
CA GLY A 366 -5.28 1.56 -38.68
C GLY A 366 -4.21 2.43 -38.00
N LYS A 367 -4.14 2.41 -36.66
CA LYS A 367 -3.06 3.05 -35.90
C LYS A 367 -1.78 2.23 -36.08
N TYR A 368 -0.71 2.87 -36.52
CA TYR A 368 0.61 2.26 -36.58
C TYR A 368 1.12 1.89 -35.19
N LYS A 369 1.63 0.66 -35.02
CA LYS A 369 2.19 0.20 -33.75
C LYS A 369 3.50 0.96 -33.50
N ARG A 370 3.51 1.84 -32.52
CA ARG A 370 4.71 2.57 -32.06
C ARG A 370 5.56 1.65 -31.18
N SER A 371 6.86 1.89 -31.15
CA SER A 371 7.74 1.21 -30.20
C SER A 371 7.41 1.62 -28.75
N LYS A 372 7.73 0.77 -27.78
CA LYS A 372 7.59 1.10 -26.36
C LYS A 372 8.53 2.25 -25.97
N GLY A 373 9.75 2.25 -26.57
CA GLY A 373 10.74 3.30 -26.35
C GLY A 373 10.23 4.67 -26.83
N LEU A 374 9.66 4.75 -28.04
CA LEU A 374 9.08 5.99 -28.53
C LEU A 374 7.94 6.52 -27.64
N ASN A 375 7.04 5.63 -27.19
CA ASN A 375 5.96 6.03 -26.29
C ASN A 375 6.48 6.53 -24.93
N LEU A 376 7.56 5.91 -24.41
CA LEU A 376 8.20 6.37 -23.17
C LEU A 376 8.87 7.73 -23.35
N LEU A 377 9.63 7.92 -24.46
CA LEU A 377 10.29 9.20 -24.78
C LEU A 377 9.29 10.36 -24.90
N GLU A 378 8.20 10.17 -25.65
CA GLU A 378 7.17 11.20 -25.78
C GLU A 378 6.49 11.54 -24.45
N ARG A 379 6.30 10.56 -23.58
CA ARG A 379 5.75 10.76 -22.24
C ARG A 379 6.73 11.49 -21.34
N LEU A 380 8.02 11.14 -21.37
CA LEU A 380 9.09 11.83 -20.64
C LEU A 380 9.19 13.28 -21.10
N GLU A 381 9.14 13.54 -22.41
CA GLU A 381 9.14 14.90 -22.97
C GLU A 381 7.92 15.69 -22.53
N LYS A 382 6.72 15.15 -22.73
CA LYS A 382 5.44 15.80 -22.39
C LYS A 382 5.34 16.18 -20.91
N HIS A 383 5.86 15.34 -20.03
CA HIS A 383 5.73 15.48 -18.58
C HIS A 383 7.06 15.79 -17.86
N LYS A 384 8.01 16.41 -18.56
CA LYS A 384 9.35 16.74 -18.07
C LYS A 384 9.34 17.40 -16.69
N GLU A 385 8.49 18.40 -16.46
CA GLU A 385 8.37 19.09 -15.17
C GLU A 385 7.99 18.10 -14.05
N SER A 386 7.04 17.21 -14.31
CA SER A 386 6.57 16.22 -13.33
C SER A 386 7.61 15.13 -13.06
N VAL A 387 8.41 14.75 -14.06
CA VAL A 387 9.52 13.80 -13.93
C VAL A 387 10.64 14.38 -13.06
N LEU A 388 11.00 15.63 -13.30
CA LEU A 388 12.11 16.32 -12.63
C LEU A 388 11.71 16.98 -11.29
N ALA A 389 10.44 16.96 -10.93
CA ALA A 389 9.92 17.68 -9.74
C ALA A 389 10.72 17.38 -8.46
N HIS A 390 11.06 16.10 -8.22
CA HIS A 390 11.83 15.65 -7.06
C HIS A 390 13.26 16.19 -6.99
N ALA A 391 13.80 16.61 -8.14
CA ALA A 391 15.17 17.11 -8.20
C ALA A 391 15.28 18.58 -7.75
N PHE A 392 14.17 19.34 -7.75
CA PHE A 392 14.17 20.77 -7.51
C PHE A 392 13.33 21.21 -6.30
N ASP A 393 12.63 20.28 -5.65
CA ASP A 393 11.79 20.58 -4.49
C ASP A 393 11.96 19.48 -3.42
N PRO A 394 12.46 19.82 -2.22
CA PRO A 394 12.80 18.85 -1.19
C PRO A 394 11.59 18.12 -0.59
N ILE A 395 10.38 18.70 -0.71
CA ILE A 395 9.17 18.06 -0.20
C ILE A 395 8.61 17.00 -1.16
N ILE A 396 9.11 16.95 -2.40
CA ILE A 396 8.61 16.04 -3.43
C ILE A 396 9.40 14.73 -3.40
N PRO A 397 8.76 13.60 -3.06
CA PRO A 397 9.43 12.32 -3.05
C PRO A 397 9.65 11.79 -4.48
N PHE A 398 10.75 11.05 -4.67
CA PHE A 398 11.06 10.40 -5.93
C PHE A 398 10.07 9.29 -6.33
N THR A 399 9.42 8.66 -5.35
CA THR A 399 8.56 7.49 -5.58
C THR A 399 7.17 7.66 -5.02
N ASN A 400 6.19 6.92 -5.58
CA ASN A 400 4.82 6.79 -5.06
C ASN A 400 4.67 5.64 -4.05
N ASN A 401 5.75 5.16 -3.45
CA ASN A 401 5.75 4.01 -2.54
C ASN A 401 4.79 4.17 -1.35
N LEU A 402 4.45 5.40 -0.96
CA LEU A 402 3.52 5.67 0.14
C LEU A 402 2.13 5.11 -0.19
N ALA A 403 1.52 5.53 -1.30
CA ALA A 403 0.22 5.04 -1.74
C ALA A 403 0.24 3.53 -2.03
N GLU A 404 1.30 3.04 -2.70
CA GLU A 404 1.47 1.61 -2.97
C GLU A 404 1.49 0.78 -1.67
N ARG A 405 2.21 1.24 -0.64
CA ARG A 405 2.30 0.60 0.67
C ARG A 405 0.95 0.58 1.37
N ASP A 406 0.20 1.68 1.32
CA ASP A 406 -1.11 1.79 1.95
C ASP A 406 -2.15 0.84 1.31
N LEU A 407 -2.03 0.55 0.01
CA LEU A 407 -2.89 -0.40 -0.70
C LEU A 407 -2.56 -1.88 -0.42
N ARG A 408 -1.30 -2.22 -0.03
CA ARG A 408 -0.87 -3.62 0.17
C ARG A 408 -1.74 -4.42 1.14
N PRO A 409 -2.17 -3.88 2.31
CA PRO A 409 -3.05 -4.62 3.22
C PRO A 409 -4.39 -5.02 2.58
N SER A 410 -4.96 -4.17 1.71
CA SER A 410 -6.20 -4.49 0.98
C SER A 410 -5.98 -5.56 -0.09
N LYS A 411 -4.80 -5.60 -0.73
CA LYS A 411 -4.40 -6.71 -1.63
C LYS A 411 -4.31 -8.04 -0.86
N ILE A 412 -3.79 -8.03 0.38
CA ILE A 412 -3.76 -9.21 1.24
C ILE A 412 -5.18 -9.66 1.56
N LYS A 413 -6.10 -8.74 1.92
CA LYS A 413 -7.50 -9.08 2.18
C LYS A 413 -8.14 -9.74 0.96
N MET A 414 -7.88 -9.27 -0.26
CA MET A 414 -8.39 -9.88 -1.48
C MET A 414 -7.82 -11.29 -1.72
N LYS A 415 -6.54 -11.52 -1.40
CA LYS A 415 -5.95 -12.87 -1.48
C LYS A 415 -6.56 -13.85 -0.47
N VAL A 416 -6.97 -13.37 0.70
CA VAL A 416 -7.60 -14.19 1.76
C VAL A 416 -9.09 -14.42 1.50
N SER A 417 -9.81 -13.39 1.05
CA SER A 417 -11.29 -13.39 0.97
C SER A 417 -11.83 -13.45 -0.46
N ASN A 418 -10.98 -13.33 -1.48
CA ASN A 418 -11.26 -13.27 -2.91
C ASN A 418 -12.17 -12.11 -3.33
N THR A 419 -13.27 -11.83 -2.63
CA THR A 419 -14.25 -10.80 -2.97
C THR A 419 -14.92 -10.23 -1.73
N PHE A 420 -15.35 -8.98 -1.79
CA PHE A 420 -16.36 -8.44 -0.88
C PHE A 420 -17.73 -8.97 -1.27
N ARG A 421 -18.56 -9.33 -0.30
CA ARG A 421 -19.89 -9.89 -0.53
C ARG A 421 -20.93 -8.84 -0.94
N SER A 422 -20.68 -7.56 -0.63
CA SER A 422 -21.51 -6.42 -1.02
C SER A 422 -20.69 -5.15 -1.16
N ILE A 423 -21.26 -4.14 -1.82
CA ILE A 423 -20.64 -2.82 -1.97
C ILE A 423 -20.54 -2.10 -0.62
N GLU A 424 -21.52 -2.26 0.26
CA GLU A 424 -21.50 -1.70 1.62
C GLU A 424 -20.32 -2.28 2.41
N GLY A 425 -20.12 -3.61 2.35
CA GLY A 425 -18.98 -4.27 3.00
C GLY A 425 -17.63 -3.80 2.47
N ALA A 426 -17.54 -3.47 1.18
CA ALA A 426 -16.34 -2.88 0.58
C ALA A 426 -16.12 -1.43 1.06
N ASN A 427 -17.19 -0.62 1.16
CA ASN A 427 -17.13 0.74 1.69
C ASN A 427 -16.77 0.76 3.18
N HIS A 428 -17.34 -0.17 3.99
CA HIS A 428 -16.94 -0.34 5.39
C HIS A 428 -15.44 -0.63 5.49
N HIS A 429 -14.92 -1.54 4.67
CA HIS A 429 -13.50 -1.83 4.64
C HIS A 429 -12.66 -0.60 4.26
N ALA A 430 -13.06 0.17 3.26
CA ALA A 430 -12.33 1.35 2.80
C ALA A 430 -12.18 2.39 3.93
N ARG A 431 -13.28 2.83 4.57
CA ARG A 431 -13.24 3.80 5.67
C ARG A 431 -12.45 3.29 6.86
N LEU A 432 -12.72 2.07 7.33
CA LEU A 432 -12.03 1.49 8.49
C LEU A 432 -10.54 1.30 8.21
N ALA A 433 -10.16 0.85 7.01
CA ALA A 433 -8.75 0.70 6.63
C ALA A 433 -8.03 2.05 6.51
N GLY A 434 -8.69 3.08 5.97
CA GLY A 434 -8.16 4.44 5.92
C GLY A 434 -7.91 5.01 7.32
N PHE A 435 -8.88 4.82 8.22
CA PHE A 435 -8.76 5.23 9.61
C PHE A 435 -7.61 4.51 10.33
N THR A 436 -7.56 3.18 10.28
CA THR A 436 -6.47 2.43 10.95
C THR A 436 -5.10 2.75 10.36
N SER A 437 -5.01 2.95 9.03
CA SER A 437 -3.78 3.40 8.37
C SER A 437 -3.35 4.79 8.87
N THR A 438 -4.27 5.73 9.02
CA THR A 438 -4.01 7.06 9.58
C THR A 438 -3.47 6.98 11.01
N LEU A 439 -4.10 6.20 11.88
CA LEU A 439 -3.62 6.00 13.25
C LEU A 439 -2.20 5.41 13.29
N ARG A 440 -1.92 4.40 12.45
CA ARG A 440 -0.59 3.79 12.35
C ARG A 440 0.49 4.79 11.91
N LYS A 441 0.18 5.64 10.91
CA LYS A 441 1.10 6.69 10.46
C LYS A 441 1.45 7.68 11.57
N GLN A 442 0.51 7.95 12.44
CA GLN A 442 0.66 8.89 13.56
C GLN A 442 1.14 8.22 14.86
N ASN A 443 1.47 6.92 14.80
CA ASN A 443 1.88 6.12 15.97
C ASN A 443 0.84 6.12 17.11
N ILE A 444 -0.45 6.23 16.77
CA ILE A 444 -1.56 6.19 17.72
C ILE A 444 -2.01 4.74 17.92
N ASN A 445 -2.32 4.35 19.15
CA ASN A 445 -2.76 3.01 19.47
C ASN A 445 -4.15 2.73 18.87
N VAL A 446 -4.20 1.82 17.89
CA VAL A 446 -5.43 1.52 17.13
C VAL A 446 -6.51 0.89 18.01
N PHE A 447 -6.14 -0.02 18.93
CA PHE A 447 -7.11 -0.69 19.79
C PHE A 447 -7.81 0.29 20.73
N SER A 448 -7.06 1.11 21.46
CA SER A 448 -7.64 2.10 22.38
C SER A 448 -8.48 3.13 21.63
N THR A 449 -8.03 3.57 20.46
CA THR A 449 -8.78 4.56 19.67
C THR A 449 -10.10 3.99 19.12
N ILE A 450 -10.14 2.73 18.66
CA ILE A 450 -11.41 2.10 18.27
C ILE A 450 -12.33 1.92 19.49
N MET A 451 -11.80 1.66 20.70
CA MET A 451 -12.61 1.69 21.92
C MET A 451 -13.24 3.05 22.14
N ASP A 452 -12.45 4.12 22.05
CA ASP A 452 -12.93 5.50 22.20
C ASP A 452 -14.02 5.84 21.16
N VAL A 453 -13.89 5.36 19.92
CA VAL A 453 -14.96 5.46 18.90
C VAL A 453 -16.26 4.83 19.38
N PHE A 454 -16.23 3.60 19.93
CA PHE A 454 -17.43 2.92 20.43
C PHE A 454 -17.98 3.54 21.70
N ASP A 455 -17.14 4.17 22.50
CA ASP A 455 -17.52 4.88 23.73
C ASP A 455 -17.99 6.32 23.45
N GLY A 456 -18.01 6.75 22.18
CA GLY A 456 -18.47 8.07 21.74
C GLY A 456 -17.55 9.22 22.14
N LYS A 457 -16.27 8.93 22.39
CA LYS A 457 -15.28 9.96 22.68
C LYS A 457 -14.77 10.63 21.42
N GLU A 458 -14.34 11.86 21.54
CA GLU A 458 -13.72 12.59 20.45
C GLU A 458 -12.36 11.97 20.07
N ILE A 459 -12.13 11.79 18.78
CA ILE A 459 -10.87 11.28 18.25
C ILE A 459 -9.98 12.46 17.87
N THR A 460 -8.81 12.52 18.47
CA THR A 460 -7.79 13.54 18.16
C THR A 460 -6.67 12.91 17.34
N PHE A 461 -6.19 13.66 16.35
CA PHE A 461 -5.01 13.33 15.56
C PHE A 461 -3.81 14.14 16.04
N ALA A 462 -2.58 13.63 15.81
CA ALA A 462 -1.37 14.41 16.02
C ALA A 462 -1.39 15.65 15.10
N GLN A 463 -1.04 16.81 15.65
CA GLN A 463 -0.92 18.05 14.90
C GLN A 463 0.39 18.09 14.10
#